data_d537a761824f2e7e3c92a028f07f264c
#
_entry.id   d537a761824f2e7e3c92a028f07f264c
#
_cell.length_a   1.000
_cell.length_b   1.000
_cell.length_c   1.000
_cell.angle_alpha   90.00
_cell.angle_beta   90.00
_cell.angle_gamma   90.00
#
_symmetry.space_group_name_H-M   'P 1'
#
loop_
_entity.id
_entity.type
_entity.pdbx_description
1 polymer ?
#
loop_
_entity_poly.entity_id
_entity_poly.type
_entity_poly.pdbx_seq_one_letter_code
_entity_poly.pdbx_strand_id
1 'polypeptide(L)'
;MIIKPKVRGFICTNAHPQGCAVNVQEQIAFTKAKGPVADAPKKVLVLGCSTGFGLSSRITAAFGGGADTLGVCFEKEPSDTKTGTAGYYNTSAFHDAAKAAGLYAHTINGDAFSDALK
;
A
#
# COMPACT_ATOMS: atom_id res chain seq x y z
N MET A 1 0.72 -15.76 16.66
CA MET A 1 0.03 -14.78 17.51
C MET A 1 -1.34 -14.48 16.94
N ILE A 2 -2.35 -14.50 17.80
CA ILE A 2 -3.72 -14.14 17.39
C ILE A 2 -3.94 -12.66 17.72
N ILE A 3 -4.21 -11.86 16.72
CA ILE A 3 -4.53 -10.45 16.90
C ILE A 3 -6.05 -10.31 16.98
N LYS A 4 -6.54 -9.94 18.18
CA LYS A 4 -7.98 -9.72 18.37
C LYS A 4 -8.35 -8.32 17.89
N PRO A 5 -9.50 -8.17 17.22
CA PRO A 5 -9.97 -6.85 16.80
C PRO A 5 -10.15 -5.93 18.00
N LYS A 6 -9.65 -4.71 17.87
CA LYS A 6 -9.84 -3.66 18.85
C LYS A 6 -10.60 -2.52 18.20
N VAL A 7 -11.88 -2.39 18.55
CA VAL A 7 -12.80 -1.48 17.91
C VAL A 7 -13.01 -0.24 18.78
N ARG A 8 -12.97 0.92 18.15
CA ARG A 8 -13.31 2.20 18.78
C ARG A 8 -14.32 2.92 17.89
N GLY A 9 -15.59 2.91 18.30
CA GLY A 9 -16.68 3.40 17.47
C GLY A 9 -16.85 2.53 16.23
N PHE A 10 -16.73 3.10 15.05
CA PHE A 10 -16.81 2.39 13.77
C PHE A 10 -15.45 1.95 13.24
N ILE A 11 -14.37 2.18 13.98
CA ILE A 11 -13.00 1.98 13.50
C ILE A 11 -12.36 0.83 14.23
N CYS A 12 -11.78 -0.11 13.49
CA CYS A 12 -10.86 -1.10 14.05
C CYS A 12 -9.48 -0.45 14.18
N THR A 13 -8.97 -0.37 15.42
CA THR A 13 -7.74 0.38 15.70
C THR A 13 -6.47 -0.45 15.59
N ASN A 14 -6.59 -1.75 15.38
CA ASN A 14 -5.45 -2.63 15.12
C ASN A 14 -5.58 -3.27 13.74
N ALA A 15 -4.50 -3.83 13.25
CA ALA A 15 -4.46 -4.46 11.94
C ALA A 15 -3.86 -5.86 12.04
N HIS A 16 -4.29 -6.75 11.16
CA HIS A 16 -3.75 -8.09 11.01
C HIS A 16 -2.76 -8.09 9.83
N PRO A 17 -1.44 -8.25 10.08
CA PRO A 17 -0.44 -8.13 9.00
C PRO A 17 -0.68 -9.08 7.84
N GLN A 18 -0.98 -10.33 8.11
CA GLN A 18 -1.23 -11.33 7.08
C GLN A 18 -2.54 -11.05 6.31
N GLY A 19 -3.58 -10.59 7.01
CA GLY A 19 -4.84 -10.19 6.38
C GLY A 19 -4.65 -9.03 5.43
N CYS A 20 -3.86 -8.04 5.81
CA CYS A 20 -3.50 -6.92 4.94
C CYS A 20 -2.74 -7.39 3.71
N ALA A 21 -1.77 -8.29 3.88
CA ALA A 21 -1.01 -8.84 2.77
C ALA A 21 -1.90 -9.60 1.78
N VAL A 22 -2.81 -10.43 2.28
CA VAL A 22 -3.76 -11.17 1.43
C VAL A 22 -4.65 -10.20 0.65
N ASN A 23 -5.16 -9.16 1.30
CA ASN A 23 -5.99 -8.15 0.64
C ASN A 23 -5.24 -7.45 -0.50
N VAL A 24 -3.98 -7.08 -0.28
CA VAL A 24 -3.15 -6.47 -1.34
C VAL A 24 -2.93 -7.46 -2.48
N GLN A 25 -2.63 -8.71 -2.19
CA GLN A 25 -2.45 -9.77 -3.19
C GLN A 25 -3.71 -9.99 -4.03
N GLU A 26 -4.89 -9.96 -3.41
CA GLU A 26 -6.17 -10.08 -4.11
C GLU A 26 -6.40 -8.90 -5.06
N GLN A 27 -6.09 -7.68 -4.64
CA GLN A 27 -6.20 -6.49 -5.50
C GLN A 27 -5.23 -6.56 -6.68
N ILE A 28 -4.01 -7.03 -6.46
CA ILE A 28 -3.02 -7.22 -7.53
C ILE A 28 -3.49 -8.27 -8.52
N ALA A 29 -4.00 -9.41 -8.02
CA ALA A 29 -4.52 -10.47 -8.87
C ALA A 29 -5.70 -9.99 -9.73
N PHE A 30 -6.60 -9.22 -9.14
CA PHE A 30 -7.72 -8.61 -9.85
C PHE A 30 -7.24 -7.69 -10.98
N THR A 31 -6.26 -6.84 -10.68
CA THR A 31 -5.67 -5.91 -11.67
C THR A 31 -5.03 -6.67 -12.83
N LYS A 32 -4.25 -7.71 -12.54
CA LYS A 32 -3.61 -8.54 -13.56
C LYS A 32 -4.64 -9.27 -14.42
N ALA A 33 -5.73 -9.75 -13.81
CA ALA A 33 -6.79 -10.45 -14.53
C ALA A 33 -7.54 -9.55 -15.52
N LYS A 34 -7.58 -8.24 -15.28
CA LYS A 34 -8.17 -7.27 -16.21
C LYS A 34 -7.29 -7.01 -17.44
N GLY A 35 -6.05 -7.42 -17.38
CA GLY A 35 -5.08 -7.22 -18.47
C GLY A 35 -4.39 -5.86 -18.41
N PRO A 36 -3.39 -5.65 -19.30
CA PRO A 36 -2.60 -4.42 -19.28
C PRO A 36 -3.41 -3.20 -19.67
N VAL A 37 -3.07 -2.06 -19.07
CA VAL A 37 -3.66 -0.77 -19.38
C VAL A 37 -2.86 -0.14 -20.51
N ALA A 38 -3.52 0.17 -21.63
CA ALA A 38 -2.88 0.81 -22.77
C ALA A 38 -2.56 2.28 -22.48
N ASP A 39 -1.43 2.74 -23.00
CA ASP A 39 -1.01 4.15 -22.91
C ASP A 39 -0.91 4.68 -21.47
N ALA A 40 -0.61 3.78 -20.52
CA ALA A 40 -0.48 4.16 -19.12
C ALA A 40 0.79 5.00 -18.90
N PRO A 41 0.76 5.94 -17.93
CA PRO A 41 1.96 6.66 -17.53
C PRO A 41 3.07 5.71 -17.08
N LYS A 42 4.31 6.07 -17.38
CA LYS A 42 5.48 5.25 -17.03
C LYS A 42 6.01 5.54 -15.62
N LYS A 43 5.72 6.71 -15.08
CA LYS A 43 6.13 7.14 -13.76
C LYS A 43 4.93 7.79 -13.07
N VAL A 44 4.60 7.32 -11.88
CA VAL A 44 3.41 7.75 -11.15
C VAL A 44 3.77 8.07 -9.70
N LEU A 45 3.35 9.26 -9.26
CA LEU A 45 3.41 9.67 -7.85
C LEU A 45 2.01 9.53 -7.26
N VAL A 46 1.90 8.83 -6.12
CA VAL A 46 0.64 8.66 -5.41
C VAL A 46 0.76 9.21 -3.99
N LEU A 47 0.02 10.26 -3.70
CA LEU A 47 -0.10 10.81 -2.34
C LEU A 47 -1.24 10.09 -1.62
N GLY A 48 -0.96 9.57 -0.41
CA GLY A 48 -1.94 8.77 0.32
C GLY A 48 -2.06 7.35 -0.23
N CYS A 49 -0.93 6.68 -0.43
CA CYS A 49 -0.83 5.43 -1.19
C CYS A 49 -1.04 4.15 -0.38
N SER A 50 -1.33 4.24 0.91
CA SER A 50 -1.25 3.07 1.81
C SER A 50 -2.57 2.33 2.01
N THR A 51 -3.70 2.99 1.75
CA THR A 51 -5.03 2.41 1.92
C THR A 51 -5.99 2.94 0.86
N GLY A 52 -7.18 2.33 0.76
CA GLY A 52 -8.29 2.84 -0.02
C GLY A 52 -7.98 3.11 -1.48
N PHE A 53 -8.44 4.23 -1.98
CA PHE A 53 -8.29 4.60 -3.39
C PHE A 53 -6.83 4.86 -3.79
N GLY A 54 -6.02 5.42 -2.88
CA GLY A 54 -4.61 5.65 -3.14
C GLY A 54 -3.86 4.35 -3.36
N LEU A 55 -4.08 3.35 -2.51
CA LEU A 55 -3.50 2.03 -2.67
C LEU A 55 -3.96 1.36 -3.98
N SER A 56 -5.25 1.38 -4.26
CA SER A 56 -5.81 0.79 -5.48
C SER A 56 -5.27 1.47 -6.74
N SER A 57 -5.12 2.78 -6.71
CA SER A 57 -4.54 3.55 -7.82
C SER A 57 -3.08 3.16 -8.06
N ARG A 58 -2.30 3.01 -6.99
CA ARG A 58 -0.90 2.59 -7.08
C ARG A 58 -0.78 1.17 -7.64
N ILE A 59 -1.62 0.26 -7.17
CA ILE A 59 -1.65 -1.12 -7.67
C ILE A 59 -1.98 -1.14 -9.16
N THR A 60 -2.98 -0.38 -9.57
CA THR A 60 -3.37 -0.28 -10.99
C THR A 60 -2.24 0.28 -11.85
N ALA A 61 -1.59 1.35 -11.40
CA ALA A 61 -0.47 1.94 -12.13
C ALA A 61 0.70 0.96 -12.29
N ALA A 62 1.06 0.28 -11.22
CA ALA A 62 2.22 -0.62 -11.20
C ALA A 62 1.91 -1.94 -11.92
N PHE A 63 0.86 -2.63 -11.55
CA PHE A 63 0.57 -3.98 -12.04
C PHE A 63 -0.34 -4.01 -13.28
N GLY A 64 -1.07 -2.94 -13.54
CA GLY A 64 -1.85 -2.78 -14.77
C GLY A 64 -1.07 -2.02 -15.85
N GLY A 65 -0.41 -0.94 -15.46
CA GLY A 65 0.32 -0.07 -16.39
C GLY A 65 1.82 -0.31 -16.50
N GLY A 66 2.40 -1.11 -15.62
CA GLY A 66 3.84 -1.35 -15.60
C GLY A 66 4.66 -0.13 -15.17
N ALA A 67 4.06 0.80 -14.43
CA ALA A 67 4.70 2.06 -14.06
C ALA A 67 5.69 1.89 -12.91
N ASP A 68 6.73 2.72 -12.92
CA ASP A 68 7.53 3.01 -11.74
C ASP A 68 6.69 3.89 -10.81
N THR A 69 6.59 3.54 -9.53
CA THR A 69 5.76 4.30 -8.60
C THR A 69 6.55 4.85 -7.43
N LEU A 70 6.25 6.10 -7.09
CA LEU A 70 6.65 6.73 -5.85
C LEU A 70 5.40 6.99 -5.04
N GLY A 71 5.35 6.48 -3.82
CA GLY A 71 4.22 6.68 -2.94
C GLY A 71 4.59 7.49 -1.71
N VAL A 72 3.66 8.27 -1.22
CA VAL A 72 3.78 8.98 0.06
C VAL A 72 2.64 8.57 0.95
N CYS A 73 2.95 8.16 2.18
CA CYS A 73 1.96 7.81 3.18
C CYS A 73 2.43 8.27 4.56
N PHE A 74 1.53 8.26 5.52
CA PHE A 74 1.85 8.58 6.90
C PHE A 74 1.31 7.47 7.79
N GLU A 75 2.12 6.46 8.02
CA GLU A 75 1.73 5.24 8.73
C GLU A 75 2.64 4.99 9.93
N LYS A 76 2.11 4.28 10.91
CA LYS A 76 2.83 3.94 12.14
C LYS A 76 3.37 2.52 12.07
N GLU A 77 4.63 2.38 12.40
CA GLU A 77 5.28 1.08 12.53
C GLU A 77 4.76 0.33 13.76
N PRO A 78 4.85 -1.01 13.76
CA PRO A 78 4.51 -1.79 14.94
C PRO A 78 5.49 -1.52 16.07
N SER A 79 4.99 -1.66 17.31
CA SER A 79 5.80 -1.61 18.52
C SER A 79 5.63 -2.92 19.30
N ASP A 80 6.34 -3.05 20.43
CA ASP A 80 6.25 -4.25 21.27
C ASP A 80 4.84 -4.47 21.83
N THR A 81 4.04 -3.40 21.95
CA THR A 81 2.71 -3.44 22.57
C THR A 81 1.56 -3.20 21.62
N LYS A 82 1.84 -2.73 20.40
CA LYS A 82 0.80 -2.37 19.43
C LYS A 82 1.16 -2.85 18.04
N THR A 83 0.14 -3.24 17.27
CA THR A 83 0.32 -3.47 15.83
C THR A 83 0.62 -2.15 15.13
N GLY A 84 1.27 -2.23 13.97
CA GLY A 84 1.33 -1.10 13.06
C GLY A 84 -0.05 -0.79 12.49
N THR A 85 -0.16 0.31 11.79
CA THR A 85 -1.40 0.66 11.08
C THR A 85 -1.58 -0.25 9.84
N ALA A 86 -2.83 -0.42 9.41
CA ALA A 86 -3.13 -1.26 8.25
C ALA A 86 -2.33 -0.85 7.01
N GLY A 87 -2.21 0.47 6.78
CA GLY A 87 -1.45 0.98 5.63
C GLY A 87 0.03 0.66 5.68
N TYR A 88 0.61 0.51 6.86
CA TYR A 88 2.00 0.05 7.00
C TYR A 88 2.17 -1.35 6.42
N TYR A 89 1.29 -2.28 6.80
CA TYR A 89 1.34 -3.66 6.30
C TYR A 89 0.96 -3.77 4.83
N ASN A 90 0.00 -2.98 4.37
CA ASN A 90 -0.38 -2.91 2.96
C ASN A 90 0.81 -2.47 2.09
N THR A 91 1.52 -1.44 2.54
CA THR A 91 2.69 -0.91 1.83
C THR A 91 3.81 -1.93 1.77
N SER A 92 4.08 -2.63 2.87
CA SER A 92 5.07 -3.70 2.90
C SER A 92 4.73 -4.80 1.89
N ALA A 93 3.49 -5.25 1.87
CA ALA A 93 3.03 -6.28 0.93
C ALA A 93 3.11 -5.80 -0.52
N PHE A 94 2.77 -4.54 -0.78
CA PHE A 94 2.92 -3.95 -2.11
C PHE A 94 4.38 -3.96 -2.58
N HIS A 95 5.31 -3.56 -1.72
CA HIS A 95 6.74 -3.55 -2.04
C HIS A 95 7.27 -4.95 -2.34
N ASP A 96 6.89 -5.94 -1.54
CA ASP A 96 7.29 -7.33 -1.77
C ASP A 96 6.81 -7.82 -3.14
N ALA A 97 5.56 -7.55 -3.49
CA ALA A 97 4.99 -7.93 -4.77
C ALA A 97 5.64 -7.19 -5.95
N ALA A 98 5.90 -5.89 -5.80
CA ALA A 98 6.55 -5.08 -6.83
C ALA A 98 7.98 -5.58 -7.09
N LYS A 99 8.72 -5.86 -6.02
CA LYS A 99 10.07 -6.42 -6.13
C LYS A 99 10.07 -7.77 -6.85
N ALA A 100 9.15 -8.65 -6.49
CA ALA A 100 9.01 -9.96 -7.15
C ALA A 100 8.65 -9.84 -8.63
N ALA A 101 7.92 -8.79 -9.01
CA ALA A 101 7.54 -8.52 -10.40
C ALA A 101 8.58 -7.70 -11.19
N GLY A 102 9.68 -7.30 -10.55
CA GLY A 102 10.72 -6.47 -11.19
C GLY A 102 10.29 -5.02 -11.42
N LEU A 103 9.30 -4.54 -10.68
CA LEU A 103 8.81 -3.16 -10.78
C LEU A 103 9.52 -2.25 -9.78
N TYR A 104 9.87 -1.04 -10.21
CA TYR A 104 10.39 -0.03 -9.30
C TYR A 104 9.26 0.50 -8.43
N ALA A 105 9.47 0.50 -7.12
CA ALA A 105 8.54 1.09 -6.15
C ALA A 105 9.33 1.65 -4.97
N HIS A 106 9.04 2.90 -4.63
CA HIS A 106 9.61 3.55 -3.45
C HIS A 106 8.50 4.24 -2.68
N THR A 107 8.58 4.22 -1.36
CA THR A 107 7.60 4.88 -0.50
C THR A 107 8.31 5.74 0.52
N ILE A 108 7.82 6.97 0.64
CA ILE A 108 8.26 7.89 1.69
C ILE A 108 7.18 7.91 2.76
N ASN A 109 7.54 7.53 3.99
CA ASN A 109 6.64 7.57 5.11
C ASN A 109 6.84 8.86 5.89
N GLY A 110 5.86 9.75 5.82
CA GLY A 110 5.90 11.04 6.47
C GLY A 110 4.73 11.92 6.08
N ASP A 111 4.64 13.08 6.72
CA ASP A 111 3.58 14.04 6.45
C ASP A 111 3.84 14.74 5.10
N ALA A 112 2.97 14.50 4.13
CA ALA A 112 3.07 15.08 2.79
C ALA A 112 2.99 16.60 2.76
N PHE A 113 2.44 17.19 3.81
CA PHE A 113 2.35 18.66 3.95
C PHE A 113 3.58 19.28 4.58
N SER A 114 4.50 18.47 5.11
CA SER A 114 5.72 18.98 5.73
C SER A 114 6.73 19.46 4.68
N ASP A 115 7.51 20.47 5.02
CA ASP A 115 8.55 20.98 4.11
C ASP A 115 9.69 19.98 3.94
N ALA A 116 9.94 19.15 4.95
CA ALA A 116 10.98 18.12 4.90
C ALA A 116 10.71 17.05 3.83
N LEU A 117 9.43 16.84 3.47
CA LEU A 117 9.03 15.81 2.52
C LEU A 117 8.91 16.34 1.08
N LYS A 118 8.76 17.63 0.90
CA LYS A 118 8.60 18.27 -0.42
C LYS A 118 9.94 18.41 -1.20
#